data_d3fc99999a0b9fe7514b426336ce01c0
#
_entry.id   d3fc99999a0b9fe7514b426336ce01c0
#
_cell.length_a   1.000
_cell.length_b   1.000
_cell.length_c   1.000
_cell.angle_alpha   90.00
_cell.angle_beta   90.00
_cell.angle_gamma   90.00
#
_symmetry.space_group_name_H-M   'P 1'
#
loop_
_entity.id
_entity.type
_entity.pdbx_description
1 polymer ?
#
loop_
_entity_poly.entity_id
_entity_poly.type
_entity_poly.pdbx_seq_one_letter_code
_entity_poly.pdbx_strand_id
1 'polypeptide(L)'
;MNNRFIIKGNICHTTTPKKLDLHEGAFAVCVDGISKGVFDVLPDEYVSLPLYDYGDRLIFPGMVDLHVHAPQYAFRGMCMDLELMDWLNQYTFPEEEKYANLEYAKKAYGIFVDALKSSATTRACIFATRHRPATEVLMKLMDESGLISYVGKVNMDREASEALT
;
A
#
# COMPACT_ATOMS: atom_id res chain seq x y z
N MET A 1 -4.60 19.22 -5.38
CA MET A 1 -5.66 18.78 -4.42
C MET A 1 -5.66 19.73 -3.24
N ASN A 2 -6.82 20.04 -2.69
CA ASN A 2 -6.87 20.86 -1.49
C ASN A 2 -6.40 19.99 -0.30
N ASN A 3 -5.23 20.32 0.26
CA ASN A 3 -4.61 19.60 1.37
C ASN A 3 -5.11 20.09 2.74
N ARG A 4 -6.25 20.78 2.75
CA ARG A 4 -6.87 21.36 3.97
C ARG A 4 -8.33 20.91 4.04
N PHE A 5 -8.67 20.04 4.97
CA PHE A 5 -10.00 19.47 5.11
C PHE A 5 -10.21 18.85 6.49
N ILE A 6 -11.47 18.56 6.78
CA ILE A 6 -11.93 17.84 7.96
C ILE A 6 -12.61 16.56 7.51
N ILE A 7 -12.36 15.48 8.22
CA ILE A 7 -13.08 14.22 8.11
C ILE A 7 -13.85 14.01 9.40
N LYS A 8 -15.16 13.72 9.33
CA LYS A 8 -15.99 13.39 10.50
C LYS A 8 -16.50 11.96 10.42
N GLY A 9 -16.49 11.26 11.56
CA GLY A 9 -16.99 9.90 11.70
C GLY A 9 -16.57 9.26 13.01
N ASN A 10 -16.68 7.93 13.12
CA ASN A 10 -16.19 7.18 14.27
C ASN A 10 -14.69 6.91 14.09
N ILE A 11 -13.85 7.67 14.76
CA ILE A 11 -12.40 7.64 14.54
C ILE A 11 -11.74 6.70 15.54
N CYS A 12 -10.95 5.76 15.02
CA CYS A 12 -10.17 4.81 15.77
C CYS A 12 -8.69 4.98 15.43
N HIS A 13 -7.86 5.33 16.40
CA HIS A 13 -6.43 5.48 16.22
C HIS A 13 -5.64 5.12 17.47
N THR A 14 -4.31 5.14 17.40
CA THR A 14 -3.44 4.91 18.53
C THR A 14 -2.53 6.10 18.75
N THR A 15 -2.49 6.62 19.97
CA THR A 15 -1.51 7.63 20.39
C THR A 15 -0.27 7.00 21.02
N THR A 16 -0.40 5.75 21.48
CA THR A 16 0.71 4.95 22.01
C THR A 16 0.60 3.50 21.52
N PRO A 17 1.69 2.72 21.48
CA PRO A 17 1.67 1.33 20.99
C PRO A 17 0.76 0.37 21.77
N LYS A 18 0.27 0.79 22.93
CA LYS A 18 -0.50 -0.06 23.86
C LYS A 18 -1.96 0.36 24.05
N LYS A 19 -2.38 1.46 23.42
CA LYS A 19 -3.71 2.00 23.63
C LYS A 19 -4.40 2.32 22.31
N LEU A 20 -5.59 1.77 22.14
CA LEU A 20 -6.49 2.12 21.08
C LEU A 20 -7.45 3.19 21.58
N ASP A 21 -7.49 4.33 20.92
CA ASP A 21 -8.38 5.44 21.22
C ASP A 21 -9.55 5.42 20.22
N LEU A 22 -10.78 5.49 20.77
CA LEU A 22 -12.03 5.51 20.01
C LEU A 22 -12.75 6.83 20.29
N HIS A 23 -13.15 7.50 19.22
CA HIS A 23 -13.85 8.78 19.25
C HIS A 23 -15.10 8.68 18.36
N GLU A 24 -16.29 8.72 18.95
CA GLU A 24 -17.57 8.64 18.24
C GLU A 24 -17.95 10.00 17.69
N GLY A 25 -18.31 10.05 16.38
CA GLY A 25 -18.75 11.28 15.71
C GLY A 25 -17.71 12.41 15.70
N ALA A 26 -16.43 12.08 15.86
CA ALA A 26 -15.33 13.02 16.03
C ALA A 26 -14.79 13.55 14.71
N PHE A 27 -13.87 14.51 14.79
CA PHE A 27 -13.28 15.23 13.67
C PHE A 27 -11.78 14.99 13.58
N ALA A 28 -11.30 14.49 12.45
CA ALA A 28 -9.87 14.49 12.10
C ALA A 28 -9.58 15.68 11.18
N VAL A 29 -8.64 16.52 11.56
CA VAL A 29 -8.29 17.74 10.83
C VAL A 29 -6.98 17.58 10.09
N CYS A 30 -6.97 17.91 8.79
CA CYS A 30 -5.78 17.98 7.96
C CYS A 30 -5.56 19.43 7.48
N VAL A 31 -4.35 19.94 7.68
CA VAL A 31 -3.91 21.25 7.17
C VAL A 31 -2.56 21.08 6.51
N ASP A 32 -2.50 21.44 5.23
CA ASP A 32 -1.29 21.36 4.39
C ASP A 32 -0.68 19.94 4.35
N GLY A 33 -1.57 18.91 4.33
CA GLY A 33 -1.18 17.50 4.31
C GLY A 33 -0.72 16.94 5.67
N ILE A 34 -0.82 17.74 6.74
CA ILE A 34 -0.41 17.34 8.10
C ILE A 34 -1.65 17.19 8.97
N SER A 35 -1.77 16.06 9.67
CA SER A 35 -2.79 15.87 10.69
C SER A 35 -2.58 16.84 11.85
N LYS A 36 -3.63 17.56 12.22
CA LYS A 36 -3.65 18.45 13.40
C LYS A 36 -4.20 17.77 14.64
N GLY A 37 -4.75 16.56 14.48
CA GLY A 37 -5.28 15.75 15.56
C GLY A 37 -6.69 15.27 15.31
N VAL A 38 -7.21 14.56 16.32
CA VAL A 38 -8.60 14.11 16.42
C VAL A 38 -9.25 14.89 17.55
N PHE A 39 -10.46 15.40 17.30
CA PHE A 39 -11.19 16.29 18.22
C PHE A 39 -12.62 15.79 18.37
N ASP A 40 -13.12 15.64 19.60
CA ASP A 40 -14.52 15.34 19.88
C ASP A 40 -15.41 16.56 19.63
N VAL A 41 -14.84 17.77 19.79
CA VAL A 41 -15.45 19.04 19.42
C VAL A 41 -14.52 19.78 18.49
N LEU A 42 -15.03 20.17 17.31
CA LEU A 42 -14.23 20.88 16.31
C LEU A 42 -13.78 22.24 16.82
N PRO A 43 -12.46 22.54 16.85
CA PRO A 43 -11.96 23.85 17.22
C PRO A 43 -12.40 24.95 16.24
N ASP A 44 -12.71 26.13 16.74
CA ASP A 44 -13.22 27.27 15.95
C ASP A 44 -12.31 27.67 14.81
N GLU A 45 -11.00 27.53 14.97
CA GLU A 45 -10.01 27.84 13.94
C GLU A 45 -10.11 26.96 12.66
N TYR A 46 -10.81 25.81 12.73
CA TYR A 46 -10.96 24.89 11.61
C TYR A 46 -12.35 24.89 10.99
N VAL A 47 -13.34 25.55 11.56
CA VAL A 47 -14.76 25.49 11.10
C VAL A 47 -14.97 25.94 9.65
N SER A 48 -14.04 26.71 9.09
CA SER A 48 -14.09 27.19 7.71
C SER A 48 -13.53 26.18 6.68
N LEU A 49 -12.94 25.08 7.14
CA LEU A 49 -12.37 24.09 6.24
C LEU A 49 -13.46 23.19 5.64
N PRO A 50 -13.24 22.66 4.41
CA PRO A 50 -14.15 21.68 3.83
C PRO A 50 -14.33 20.46 4.74
N LEU A 51 -15.59 20.11 5.04
CA LEU A 51 -15.97 18.98 5.88
C LEU A 51 -16.45 17.82 5.00
N TYR A 52 -15.87 16.63 5.21
CA TYR A 52 -16.34 15.37 4.68
C TYR A 52 -16.94 14.53 5.82
N ASP A 53 -18.26 14.48 5.89
CA ASP A 53 -18.99 13.73 6.92
C ASP A 53 -19.28 12.30 6.42
N TYR A 54 -18.73 11.33 7.11
CA TYR A 54 -18.91 9.89 6.81
C TYR A 54 -19.96 9.23 7.72
N GLY A 55 -20.67 10.00 8.52
CA GLY A 55 -21.72 9.51 9.43
C GLY A 55 -21.15 8.58 10.50
N ASP A 56 -21.71 7.40 10.59
CA ASP A 56 -21.34 6.35 11.55
C ASP A 56 -20.22 5.42 11.10
N ARG A 57 -19.59 5.71 9.94
CA ARG A 57 -18.50 4.89 9.42
C ARG A 57 -17.27 4.96 10.30
N LEU A 58 -16.61 3.81 10.41
CA LEU A 58 -15.31 3.71 11.08
C LEU A 58 -14.21 4.32 10.20
N ILE A 59 -13.44 5.22 10.79
CA ILE A 59 -12.29 5.89 10.18
C ILE A 59 -11.04 5.50 10.97
N PHE A 60 -10.01 5.02 10.29
CA PHE A 60 -8.72 4.69 10.92
C PHE A 60 -7.57 5.13 10.02
N PRO A 61 -6.36 5.33 10.56
CA PRO A 61 -5.18 5.65 9.77
C PRO A 61 -4.89 4.58 8.73
N GLY A 62 -4.41 5.00 7.56
CA GLY A 62 -4.01 4.06 6.53
C GLY A 62 -2.96 3.08 7.02
N MET A 63 -3.11 1.82 6.62
CA MET A 63 -2.21 0.73 7.03
C MET A 63 -0.85 0.83 6.34
N VAL A 64 0.15 0.24 6.97
CA VAL A 64 1.52 0.14 6.46
C VAL A 64 1.83 -1.32 6.20
N ASP A 65 2.15 -1.66 4.96
CA ASP A 65 2.65 -2.98 4.58
C ASP A 65 4.17 -2.92 4.47
N LEU A 66 4.86 -3.60 5.38
CA LEU A 66 6.32 -3.57 5.46
C LEU A 66 6.99 -4.65 4.60
N HIS A 67 6.22 -5.57 3.99
CA HIS A 67 6.77 -6.66 3.20
C HIS A 67 5.74 -7.22 2.22
N VAL A 68 5.78 -6.75 0.98
CA VAL A 68 4.94 -7.25 -0.11
C VAL A 68 5.73 -7.45 -1.39
N HIS A 69 5.51 -8.59 -2.06
CA HIS A 69 6.11 -8.90 -3.35
C HIS A 69 5.11 -8.59 -4.47
N ALA A 70 5.34 -7.52 -5.23
CA ALA A 70 4.46 -7.12 -6.32
C ALA A 70 4.30 -8.20 -7.41
N PRO A 71 5.36 -8.95 -7.83
CA PRO A 71 5.23 -10.01 -8.81
C PRO A 71 4.30 -11.15 -8.38
N GLN A 72 4.22 -11.44 -7.09
CA GLN A 72 3.42 -12.54 -6.55
C GLN A 72 1.91 -12.23 -6.52
N TYR A 73 1.54 -10.99 -6.77
CA TYR A 73 0.13 -10.60 -6.77
C TYR A 73 -0.71 -11.35 -7.81
N ALA A 74 -0.10 -11.75 -8.94
CA ALA A 74 -0.78 -12.44 -10.03
C ALA A 74 -1.37 -13.81 -9.62
N PHE A 75 -0.72 -14.50 -8.66
CA PHE A 75 -1.13 -15.83 -8.19
C PHE A 75 -1.40 -15.88 -6.68
N ARG A 76 -1.69 -14.72 -6.07
CA ARG A 76 -1.98 -14.62 -4.63
C ARG A 76 -3.08 -15.58 -4.20
N GLY A 77 -2.86 -16.24 -3.07
CA GLY A 77 -3.81 -17.22 -2.51
C GLY A 77 -3.84 -18.57 -3.22
N MET A 78 -2.97 -18.78 -4.23
CA MET A 78 -2.87 -20.06 -4.92
C MET A 78 -1.77 -20.93 -4.28
N CYS A 79 -2.00 -22.25 -4.29
CA CYS A 79 -0.99 -23.25 -3.91
C CYS A 79 -0.37 -23.03 -2.52
N MET A 80 -1.21 -22.62 -1.56
CA MET A 80 -0.79 -22.33 -0.18
C MET A 80 -0.55 -23.61 0.64
N ASP A 81 -0.79 -24.78 0.08
CA ASP A 81 -0.58 -26.11 0.65
C ASP A 81 0.81 -26.70 0.33
N LEU A 82 1.60 -26.01 -0.50
CA LEU A 82 2.94 -26.42 -0.83
C LEU A 82 3.96 -25.95 0.21
N GLU A 83 5.05 -26.72 0.34
CA GLU A 83 6.23 -26.25 1.06
C GLU A 83 6.89 -25.06 0.32
N LEU A 84 7.62 -24.23 1.07
CA LEU A 84 8.17 -22.97 0.54
C LEU A 84 8.98 -23.17 -0.75
N MET A 85 9.91 -24.12 -0.77
CA MET A 85 10.78 -24.32 -1.95
C MET A 85 10.01 -24.86 -3.15
N ASP A 86 9.02 -25.72 -2.92
CA ASP A 86 8.16 -26.21 -3.98
C ASP A 86 7.29 -25.09 -4.56
N TRP A 87 6.73 -24.26 -3.69
CA TRP A 87 5.95 -23.09 -4.09
C TRP A 87 6.79 -22.07 -4.86
N LEU A 88 8.03 -21.79 -4.42
CA LEU A 88 8.96 -20.91 -5.13
C LEU A 88 9.27 -21.43 -6.53
N ASN A 89 9.65 -22.71 -6.65
CA ASN A 89 10.07 -23.31 -7.91
C ASN A 89 8.92 -23.49 -8.91
N GLN A 90 7.71 -23.82 -8.41
CA GLN A 90 6.58 -24.14 -9.30
C GLN A 90 5.79 -22.88 -9.71
N TYR A 91 5.76 -21.84 -8.88
CA TYR A 91 4.91 -20.67 -9.10
C TYR A 91 5.66 -19.34 -9.09
N THR A 92 6.46 -19.09 -8.06
CA THR A 92 7.07 -17.77 -7.87
C THR A 92 8.12 -17.46 -8.93
N PHE A 93 9.10 -18.33 -9.13
CA PHE A 93 10.17 -18.10 -10.09
C PHE A 93 9.65 -18.09 -11.53
N PRO A 94 8.79 -19.02 -11.98
CA PRO A 94 8.19 -18.94 -13.31
C PRO A 94 7.33 -17.68 -13.52
N GLU A 95 6.67 -17.16 -12.49
CA GLU A 95 5.95 -15.91 -12.59
C GLU A 95 6.90 -14.72 -12.70
N GLU A 96 7.94 -14.67 -11.87
CA GLU A 96 8.91 -13.56 -11.89
C GLU A 96 9.70 -13.47 -13.21
N GLU A 97 9.99 -14.59 -13.87
CA GLU A 97 10.63 -14.61 -15.18
C GLU A 97 9.83 -13.86 -16.26
N LYS A 98 8.49 -13.86 -16.18
CA LYS A 98 7.63 -13.15 -17.14
C LYS A 98 7.85 -11.63 -17.12
N TYR A 99 8.38 -11.09 -16.03
CA TYR A 99 8.67 -9.66 -15.89
C TYR A 99 9.88 -9.19 -16.71
N ALA A 100 10.60 -10.08 -17.36
CA ALA A 100 11.53 -9.73 -18.43
C ALA A 100 10.81 -9.06 -19.62
N ASN A 101 9.54 -9.41 -19.84
CA ASN A 101 8.66 -8.75 -20.81
C ASN A 101 8.03 -7.51 -20.20
N LEU A 102 8.39 -6.32 -20.72
CA LEU A 102 7.90 -5.04 -20.19
C LEU A 102 6.40 -4.83 -20.34
N GLU A 103 5.77 -5.35 -21.38
CA GLU A 103 4.32 -5.23 -21.56
C GLU A 103 3.58 -6.08 -20.52
N TYR A 104 4.12 -7.26 -20.20
CA TYR A 104 3.62 -8.05 -19.08
C TYR A 104 3.79 -7.30 -17.76
N ALA A 105 4.99 -6.78 -17.50
CA ALA A 105 5.29 -6.03 -16.27
C ALA A 105 4.36 -4.84 -16.08
N LYS A 106 4.13 -4.02 -17.11
CA LYS A 106 3.21 -2.88 -17.07
C LYS A 106 1.80 -3.31 -16.70
N LYS A 107 1.29 -4.37 -17.33
CA LYS A 107 -0.06 -4.87 -17.06
C LYS A 107 -0.18 -5.43 -15.63
N ALA A 108 0.72 -6.31 -15.23
CA ALA A 108 0.67 -6.98 -13.92
C ALA A 108 0.86 -5.98 -12.78
N TYR A 109 1.84 -5.09 -12.88
CA TYR A 109 2.06 -4.04 -11.87
C TYR A 109 0.93 -3.00 -11.85
N GLY A 110 0.32 -2.67 -13.01
CA GLY A 110 -0.86 -1.81 -13.04
C GLY A 110 -2.00 -2.39 -12.19
N ILE A 111 -2.31 -3.68 -12.37
CA ILE A 111 -3.33 -4.38 -11.58
C ILE A 111 -2.97 -4.38 -10.08
N PHE A 112 -1.72 -4.65 -9.73
CA PHE A 112 -1.24 -4.62 -8.34
C PHE A 112 -1.41 -3.23 -7.72
N VAL A 113 -0.99 -2.17 -8.41
CA VAL A 113 -1.07 -0.79 -7.91
C VAL A 113 -2.52 -0.35 -7.76
N ASP A 114 -3.40 -0.68 -8.71
CA ASP A 114 -4.84 -0.36 -8.61
C ASP A 114 -5.51 -1.08 -7.44
N ALA A 115 -5.13 -2.33 -7.19
CA ALA A 115 -5.61 -3.07 -6.03
C ALA A 115 -5.11 -2.45 -4.72
N LEU A 116 -3.83 -2.03 -4.68
CA LEU A 116 -3.25 -1.37 -3.51
C LEU A 116 -3.96 -0.04 -3.22
N LYS A 117 -4.23 0.77 -4.25
CA LYS A 117 -5.02 2.03 -4.14
C LYS A 117 -6.43 1.81 -3.62
N SER A 118 -7.02 0.64 -3.89
CA SER A 118 -8.37 0.28 -3.45
C SER A 118 -8.39 -0.37 -2.06
N SER A 119 -7.22 -0.58 -1.46
CA SER A 119 -7.07 -1.19 -0.14
C SER A 119 -6.95 -0.14 0.97
N ALA A 120 -6.85 -0.60 2.22
CA ALA A 120 -6.54 0.25 3.37
C ALA A 120 -5.04 0.61 3.48
N THR A 121 -4.18 0.02 2.65
CA THR A 121 -2.73 0.26 2.68
C THR A 121 -2.40 1.59 2.00
N THR A 122 -1.74 2.48 2.73
CA THR A 122 -1.32 3.79 2.25
C THR A 122 0.19 3.93 2.15
N ARG A 123 0.92 3.00 2.77
CA ARG A 123 2.39 2.92 2.72
C ARG A 123 2.80 1.48 2.51
N ALA A 124 3.77 1.24 1.62
CA ALA A 124 4.24 -0.11 1.34
C ALA A 124 5.76 -0.17 1.11
N CYS A 125 6.38 -1.23 1.63
CA CYS A 125 7.74 -1.64 1.26
C CYS A 125 7.61 -2.81 0.30
N ILE A 126 7.94 -2.57 -0.97
CA ILE A 126 7.60 -3.44 -2.09
C ILE A 126 8.85 -4.07 -2.69
N PHE A 127 8.89 -5.39 -2.72
CA PHE A 127 9.87 -6.15 -3.48
C PHE A 127 9.38 -6.29 -4.93
N ALA A 128 10.19 -5.83 -5.86
CA ALA A 128 9.96 -5.99 -7.29
C ALA A 128 10.54 -7.32 -7.78
N THR A 129 11.08 -7.35 -8.97
CA THR A 129 11.79 -8.49 -9.56
C THR A 129 13.27 -8.15 -9.75
N ARG A 130 14.07 -9.13 -10.19
CA ARG A 130 15.45 -8.88 -10.59
C ARG A 130 15.58 -8.00 -11.85
N HIS A 131 14.57 -7.97 -12.70
CA HIS A 131 14.59 -7.26 -13.97
C HIS A 131 14.51 -5.75 -13.73
N ARG A 132 15.64 -5.05 -13.88
CA ARG A 132 15.74 -3.60 -13.66
C ARG A 132 14.68 -2.80 -14.42
N PRO A 133 14.45 -3.02 -15.76
CA PRO A 133 13.45 -2.23 -16.46
C PRO A 133 12.02 -2.42 -15.93
N ALA A 134 11.66 -3.64 -15.47
CA ALA A 134 10.38 -3.88 -14.83
C ALA A 134 10.28 -3.20 -13.47
N THR A 135 11.36 -3.18 -12.68
CA THR A 135 11.39 -2.45 -11.41
C THR A 135 11.17 -0.95 -11.62
N GLU A 136 11.78 -0.36 -12.66
CA GLU A 136 11.58 1.05 -13.01
C GLU A 136 10.11 1.33 -13.41
N VAL A 137 9.43 0.39 -14.09
CA VAL A 137 7.98 0.47 -14.36
C VAL A 137 7.18 0.52 -13.07
N LEU A 138 7.48 -0.37 -12.10
CA LEU A 138 6.79 -0.37 -10.82
C LEU A 138 7.02 0.93 -10.04
N MET A 139 8.26 1.42 -9.99
CA MET A 139 8.59 2.69 -9.34
C MET A 139 7.77 3.85 -9.91
N LYS A 140 7.67 3.93 -11.25
CA LYS A 140 6.87 4.95 -11.92
C LYS A 140 5.38 4.85 -11.58
N LEU A 141 4.81 3.65 -11.65
CA LEU A 141 3.40 3.42 -11.31
C LEU A 141 3.10 3.77 -9.85
N MET A 142 4.01 3.47 -8.93
CA MET A 142 3.86 3.82 -7.52
C MET A 142 3.95 5.33 -7.29
N ASP A 143 4.88 6.02 -7.95
CA ASP A 143 4.99 7.49 -7.89
C ASP A 143 3.69 8.16 -8.37
N GLU A 144 3.16 7.71 -9.50
CA GLU A 144 1.89 8.20 -10.08
C GLU A 144 0.66 7.85 -9.21
N SER A 145 0.74 6.84 -8.35
CA SER A 145 -0.38 6.38 -7.51
C SER A 145 -0.76 7.33 -6.39
N GLY A 146 0.18 8.15 -5.93
CA GLY A 146 0.04 9.00 -4.74
C GLY A 146 0.20 8.25 -3.41
N LEU A 147 0.48 6.94 -3.43
CA LEU A 147 0.82 6.15 -2.24
C LEU A 147 2.30 6.37 -1.88
N ILE A 148 2.62 6.26 -0.59
CA ILE A 148 4.01 6.31 -0.13
C ILE A 148 4.61 4.92 -0.23
N SER A 149 5.72 4.77 -0.96
CA SER A 149 6.33 3.45 -1.11
C SER A 149 7.85 3.49 -1.18
N TYR A 150 8.44 2.36 -0.77
CA TYR A 150 9.82 1.99 -1.08
C TYR A 150 9.76 0.80 -2.01
N VAL A 151 10.36 0.92 -3.19
CA VAL A 151 10.40 -0.17 -4.17
C VAL A 151 11.84 -0.64 -4.32
N GLY A 152 12.08 -1.90 -3.98
CA GLY A 152 13.38 -2.55 -4.05
C GLY A 152 13.48 -3.55 -5.19
N LYS A 153 14.59 -3.48 -5.97
CA LYS A 153 14.96 -4.53 -6.91
C LYS A 153 15.45 -5.75 -6.14
N VAL A 154 14.94 -6.93 -6.47
CA VAL A 154 15.45 -8.18 -5.92
C VAL A 154 16.76 -8.58 -6.64
N ASN A 155 17.71 -9.09 -5.87
CA ASN A 155 18.94 -9.69 -6.38
C ASN A 155 19.00 -11.13 -5.87
N MET A 156 19.14 -12.07 -6.80
CA MET A 156 19.27 -13.49 -6.49
C MET A 156 20.64 -13.99 -6.98
N ASP A 157 21.35 -14.75 -6.16
CA ASP A 157 22.66 -15.29 -6.47
C ASP A 157 22.72 -16.82 -6.32
N ARG A 158 21.63 -17.44 -5.84
CA ARG A 158 21.51 -18.88 -5.60
C ARG A 158 20.06 -19.26 -5.35
N GLU A 159 19.79 -20.57 -5.39
CA GLU A 159 18.46 -21.15 -5.11
C GLU A 159 17.33 -20.55 -5.98
N ALA A 160 17.65 -20.14 -7.20
CA ALA A 160 16.73 -19.61 -8.18
C ALA A 160 17.03 -20.18 -9.57
N SER A 161 16.14 -19.98 -10.54
CA SER A 161 16.40 -20.36 -11.92
C SER A 161 17.54 -19.52 -12.52
N GLU A 162 18.23 -20.06 -13.55
CA GLU A 162 19.30 -19.35 -14.26
C GLU A 162 18.81 -18.01 -14.81
N ALA A 163 17.54 -17.90 -15.19
CA ALA A 163 16.93 -16.67 -15.69
C ALA A 163 16.78 -15.59 -14.61
N LEU A 164 16.81 -15.97 -13.33
CA LEU A 164 16.66 -15.08 -12.17
C LEU A 164 17.94 -14.85 -11.37
N THR A 165 19.05 -15.52 -11.73
CA THR A 165 20.37 -15.33 -11.09
C THR A 165 21.23 -14.28 -11.76
#